data_a4225e332677c7eb64836cf2e984189d
#
_entry.id   a4225e332677c7eb64836cf2e984189d
#
_cell.length_a   1.000
_cell.length_b   1.000
_cell.length_c   1.000
_cell.angle_alpha   90.00
_cell.angle_beta   90.00
_cell.angle_gamma   90.00
#
_symmetry.space_group_name_H-M   'P 1'
#
loop_
_entity.id
_entity.type
_entity.pdbx_description
1 polymer ?
#
loop_
_entity_poly.entity_id
_entity_poly.type
_entity_poly.pdbx_seq_one_letter_code
_entity_poly.pdbx_strand_id
1 'polypeptide(L)'
;MSIKSPRAVVQAQLEAYNAKDIEALLNTYARDAEQYTLHGERLALGHDEMRARFLIRFAESDLNARLLSRTVMGNVVVDFELITRNFPEGCGTVEMLCIYEVTDGRIRTASFALGEKRLCAERQSPTLQISYTRQKTGWEVS
;
A
#
# COMPACT_ATOMS: atom_id res chain seq x y z
N MET A 1 -25.54 -14.23 9.08
CA MET A 1 -24.25 -13.98 8.77
C MET A 1 -23.99 -12.57 8.66
N SER A 2 -22.96 -12.10 9.24
CA SER A 2 -22.69 -10.68 9.21
C SER A 2 -21.57 -10.37 8.23
N ILE A 3 -21.66 -9.21 7.63
CA ILE A 3 -20.65 -8.75 6.73
C ILE A 3 -19.60 -8.02 7.55
N LYS A 4 -18.34 -8.22 7.24
CA LYS A 4 -17.27 -7.57 7.96
C LYS A 4 -17.34 -6.07 7.83
N SER A 5 -17.02 -5.37 8.89
CA SER A 5 -16.98 -3.92 8.87
C SER A 5 -15.85 -3.43 7.97
N PRO A 6 -15.93 -2.20 7.48
CA PRO A 6 -14.85 -1.66 6.68
C PRO A 6 -13.49 -1.71 7.40
N ARG A 7 -13.45 -1.41 8.69
CA ARG A 7 -12.22 -1.51 9.46
C ARG A 7 -11.67 -2.93 9.44
N ALA A 8 -12.52 -3.92 9.63
CA ALA A 8 -12.08 -5.31 9.69
C ALA A 8 -11.56 -5.80 8.33
N VAL A 9 -12.20 -5.36 7.25
CA VAL A 9 -11.77 -5.74 5.91
C VAL A 9 -10.38 -5.17 5.61
N VAL A 10 -10.16 -3.90 5.94
CA VAL A 10 -8.89 -3.27 5.66
C VAL A 10 -7.79 -3.82 6.57
N GLN A 11 -8.14 -4.18 7.81
CA GLN A 11 -7.18 -4.82 8.69
C GLN A 11 -6.77 -6.19 8.14
N ALA A 12 -7.72 -6.95 7.63
CA ALA A 12 -7.41 -8.25 7.03
C ALA A 12 -6.53 -8.08 5.78
N GLN A 13 -6.76 -7.01 5.02
CA GLN A 13 -5.96 -6.71 3.85
C GLN A 13 -4.51 -6.43 4.26
N LEU A 14 -4.30 -5.64 5.29
CA LEU A 14 -2.97 -5.31 5.77
C LEU A 14 -2.23 -6.57 6.24
N GLU A 15 -2.93 -7.42 6.98
CA GLU A 15 -2.32 -8.65 7.49
C GLU A 15 -1.94 -9.59 6.36
N ALA A 16 -2.81 -9.74 5.35
CA ALA A 16 -2.52 -10.59 4.22
C ALA A 16 -1.33 -10.04 3.39
N TYR A 17 -1.29 -8.73 3.26
CA TYR A 17 -0.19 -8.08 2.54
C TYR A 17 1.15 -8.39 3.24
N ASN A 18 1.21 -8.21 4.54
CA ASN A 18 2.43 -8.43 5.29
C ASN A 18 2.81 -9.91 5.36
N ALA A 19 1.83 -10.80 5.27
CA ALA A 19 2.09 -12.23 5.22
C ALA A 19 2.42 -12.70 3.80
N LYS A 20 2.30 -11.84 2.81
CA LYS A 20 2.49 -12.17 1.40
C LYS A 20 1.55 -13.29 0.98
N ASP A 21 0.33 -13.28 1.53
CA ASP A 21 -0.68 -14.30 1.24
C ASP A 21 -1.58 -13.74 0.15
N ILE A 22 -1.26 -14.08 -1.10
CA ILE A 22 -1.95 -13.47 -2.24
C ILE A 22 -3.44 -13.84 -2.28
N GLU A 23 -3.80 -15.07 -1.93
CA GLU A 23 -5.20 -15.45 -1.99
C GLU A 23 -6.02 -14.75 -0.91
N ALA A 24 -5.50 -14.68 0.31
CA ALA A 24 -6.17 -13.96 1.37
C ALA A 24 -6.28 -12.48 1.04
N LEU A 25 -5.25 -11.92 0.43
CA LEU A 25 -5.25 -10.51 0.06
C LEU A 25 -6.33 -10.24 -0.98
N LEU A 26 -6.39 -11.03 -2.03
CA LEU A 26 -7.38 -10.82 -3.08
C LEU A 26 -8.80 -11.02 -2.56
N ASN A 27 -8.97 -11.89 -1.57
CA ASN A 27 -10.29 -12.09 -0.97
C ASN A 27 -10.82 -10.87 -0.24
N THR A 28 -9.96 -9.91 0.13
CA THR A 28 -10.44 -8.68 0.75
C THR A 28 -10.93 -7.67 -0.28
N TYR A 29 -10.68 -7.93 -1.56
CA TYR A 29 -11.08 -7.02 -2.64
C TYR A 29 -12.24 -7.62 -3.42
N ALA A 30 -13.13 -6.77 -3.90
CA ALA A 30 -14.18 -7.22 -4.81
C ALA A 30 -13.53 -7.71 -6.11
N ARG A 31 -14.22 -8.63 -6.79
CA ARG A 31 -13.62 -9.23 -7.98
C ARG A 31 -13.30 -8.23 -9.06
N ASP A 32 -14.08 -7.17 -9.14
CA ASP A 32 -13.89 -6.11 -10.13
C ASP A 32 -13.39 -4.82 -9.47
N ALA A 33 -12.71 -4.93 -8.34
CA ALA A 33 -12.19 -3.76 -7.65
C ALA A 33 -11.15 -3.03 -8.51
N GLU A 34 -10.96 -1.77 -8.19
CA GLU A 34 -10.03 -0.93 -8.92
C GLU A 34 -9.02 -0.29 -7.98
N GLN A 35 -7.80 -0.15 -8.46
CA GLN A 35 -6.74 0.52 -7.72
C GLN A 35 -6.24 1.70 -8.54
N TYR A 36 -6.00 2.83 -7.86
CA TYR A 36 -5.62 4.08 -8.51
C TYR A 36 -4.47 4.76 -7.77
N THR A 37 -3.71 5.60 -8.47
CA THR A 37 -2.99 6.64 -7.76
C THR A 37 -4.01 7.71 -7.40
N LEU A 38 -3.80 8.42 -6.29
CA LEU A 38 -4.75 9.45 -5.87
C LEU A 38 -4.82 10.52 -6.96
N HIS A 39 -6.04 10.79 -7.43
CA HIS A 39 -6.31 11.74 -8.49
C HIS A 39 -5.55 11.43 -9.79
N GLY A 40 -5.16 10.18 -9.98
CA GLY A 40 -4.34 9.83 -11.12
C GLY A 40 -4.84 8.61 -11.85
N GLU A 41 -3.90 7.87 -12.44
CA GLU A 41 -4.25 6.79 -13.33
C GLU A 41 -4.68 5.54 -12.58
N ARG A 42 -5.39 4.69 -13.29
CA ARG A 42 -5.77 3.40 -12.75
C ARG A 42 -4.58 2.46 -12.82
N LEU A 43 -4.29 1.83 -11.69
CA LEU A 43 -3.16 0.90 -11.59
C LEU A 43 -3.58 -0.53 -11.87
N ALA A 44 -4.81 -0.90 -11.55
CA ALA A 44 -5.29 -2.26 -11.76
C ALA A 44 -6.80 -2.30 -11.76
N LEU A 45 -7.37 -3.18 -12.55
CA LEU A 45 -8.78 -3.48 -12.53
C LEU A 45 -8.92 -4.99 -12.39
N GLY A 46 -9.56 -5.43 -11.31
CA GLY A 46 -9.89 -6.82 -11.08
C GLY A 46 -8.76 -7.64 -10.50
N HIS A 47 -9.14 -8.84 -10.07
CA HIS A 47 -8.21 -9.71 -9.32
C HIS A 47 -6.99 -10.10 -10.14
N ASP A 48 -7.14 -10.35 -11.45
CA ASP A 48 -5.98 -10.78 -12.23
C ASP A 48 -4.91 -9.71 -12.30
N GLU A 49 -5.31 -8.48 -12.56
CA GLU A 49 -4.34 -7.39 -12.63
C GLU A 49 -3.75 -7.08 -11.26
N MET A 50 -4.59 -7.13 -10.21
CA MET A 50 -4.09 -6.92 -8.87
C MET A 50 -3.10 -8.01 -8.46
N ARG A 51 -3.38 -9.27 -8.82
CA ARG A 51 -2.48 -10.37 -8.51
C ARG A 51 -1.11 -10.13 -9.11
N ALA A 52 -1.07 -9.71 -10.37
CA ALA A 52 0.20 -9.45 -11.03
C ALA A 52 0.98 -8.35 -10.31
N ARG A 53 0.30 -7.28 -9.92
CA ARG A 53 0.97 -6.18 -9.22
C ARG A 53 1.49 -6.61 -7.86
N PHE A 54 0.66 -7.32 -7.08
CA PHE A 54 1.06 -7.73 -5.75
C PHE A 54 2.21 -8.73 -5.79
N LEU A 55 2.19 -9.66 -6.75
CA LEU A 55 3.26 -10.66 -6.81
C LEU A 55 4.62 -10.03 -7.10
N ILE A 56 4.64 -8.99 -7.93
CA ILE A 56 5.88 -8.27 -8.16
C ILE A 56 6.39 -7.67 -6.85
N ARG A 57 5.50 -7.06 -6.09
CA ARG A 57 5.87 -6.43 -4.84
C ARG A 57 6.32 -7.47 -3.81
N PHE A 58 5.64 -8.62 -3.78
CA PHE A 58 5.94 -9.68 -2.82
C PHE A 58 7.31 -10.32 -3.04
N ALA A 59 7.91 -10.10 -4.22
CA ALA A 59 9.26 -10.58 -4.46
C ALA A 59 10.30 -9.80 -3.65
N GLU A 60 9.94 -8.65 -3.09
CA GLU A 60 10.85 -7.87 -2.26
C GLU A 60 10.98 -8.51 -0.90
N SER A 61 12.20 -8.86 -0.50
CA SER A 61 12.40 -9.64 0.72
C SER A 61 12.09 -8.86 1.99
N ASP A 62 12.27 -7.56 1.97
CA ASP A 62 12.06 -6.75 3.16
C ASP A 62 10.71 -6.04 3.20
N LEU A 63 9.83 -6.39 2.31
CA LEU A 63 8.53 -5.72 2.21
C LEU A 63 7.75 -5.84 3.51
N ASN A 64 7.31 -4.71 4.04
CA ASN A 64 6.47 -4.68 5.22
C ASN A 64 5.75 -3.34 5.31
N ALA A 65 4.46 -3.37 5.57
CA ALA A 65 3.66 -2.17 5.75
C ALA A 65 3.33 -2.02 7.22
N ARG A 66 3.76 -0.91 7.81
CA ARG A 66 3.47 -0.62 9.21
C ARG A 66 2.40 0.45 9.27
N LEU A 67 1.29 0.15 9.93
CA LEU A 67 0.20 1.10 10.06
C LEU A 67 0.57 2.16 11.10
N LEU A 68 0.54 3.42 10.71
CA LEU A 68 0.82 4.51 11.63
C LEU A 68 -0.47 5.09 12.19
N SER A 69 -1.50 5.22 11.37
CA SER A 69 -2.80 5.69 11.86
C SER A 69 -3.89 5.25 10.89
N ARG A 70 -5.10 5.17 11.39
CA ARG A 70 -6.27 4.78 10.59
C ARG A 70 -7.45 5.62 10.98
N THR A 71 -8.18 6.11 10.00
CA THR A 71 -9.43 6.84 10.21
C THR A 71 -10.52 6.13 9.43
N VAL A 72 -11.66 5.91 10.07
CA VAL A 72 -12.80 5.25 9.44
C VAL A 72 -13.99 6.19 9.49
N MET A 73 -14.61 6.39 8.35
CA MET A 73 -15.84 7.18 8.28
C MET A 73 -16.76 6.49 7.31
N GLY A 74 -17.88 5.93 7.82
CA GLY A 74 -18.80 5.20 6.97
C GLY A 74 -18.11 4.02 6.33
N ASN A 75 -18.14 3.94 5.01
CA ASN A 75 -17.51 2.86 4.28
C ASN A 75 -16.13 3.22 3.77
N VAL A 76 -15.57 4.33 4.22
CA VAL A 76 -14.24 4.76 3.79
C VAL A 76 -13.25 4.55 4.92
N VAL A 77 -12.10 3.97 4.61
CA VAL A 77 -11.01 3.76 5.56
C VAL A 77 -9.78 4.42 4.97
N VAL A 78 -9.12 5.27 5.75
CA VAL A 78 -7.90 5.93 5.32
C VAL A 78 -6.78 5.48 6.25
N ASP A 79 -5.79 4.80 5.68
CA ASP A 79 -4.62 4.32 6.41
C ASP A 79 -3.40 5.15 6.04
N PHE A 80 -2.66 5.58 7.04
CA PHE A 80 -1.36 6.18 6.83
C PHE A 80 -0.33 5.14 7.23
N GLU A 81 0.55 4.77 6.30
CA GLU A 81 1.46 3.64 6.49
C GLU A 81 2.89 4.01 6.16
N LEU A 82 3.82 3.32 6.79
CA LEU A 82 5.23 3.38 6.43
C LEU A 82 5.60 2.03 5.85
N ILE A 83 6.00 2.01 4.60
CA ILE A 83 6.25 0.76 3.89
C ILE A 83 7.75 0.57 3.73
N THR A 84 8.26 -0.57 4.21
CA THR A 84 9.65 -0.94 3.97
C THR A 84 9.71 -1.64 2.62
N ARG A 85 10.65 -1.23 1.79
CA ARG A 85 10.75 -1.70 0.42
C ARG A 85 12.19 -2.01 0.07
N ASN A 86 12.34 -2.80 -0.98
CA ASN A 86 13.66 -2.99 -1.62
C ASN A 86 13.61 -2.20 -2.91
N PHE A 87 14.11 -0.96 -2.86
CA PHE A 87 14.17 -0.11 -4.03
C PHE A 87 15.38 -0.47 -4.88
N PRO A 88 15.44 -0.01 -6.12
CA PRO A 88 16.65 -0.27 -6.93
C PRO A 88 17.93 0.25 -6.26
N GLU A 89 17.81 1.34 -5.48
CA GLU A 89 18.96 1.91 -4.78
C GLU A 89 19.28 1.16 -3.49
N GLY A 90 18.40 0.31 -3.01
CA GLY A 90 18.59 -0.43 -1.78
C GLY A 90 17.39 -0.41 -0.87
N CYS A 91 17.55 -0.96 0.31
CA CYS A 91 16.47 -1.00 1.29
C CYS A 91 16.11 0.40 1.74
N GLY A 92 14.85 0.63 1.97
CA GLY A 92 14.38 1.93 2.45
C GLY A 92 12.92 1.89 2.83
N THR A 93 12.37 3.06 3.11
CA THR A 93 10.96 3.20 3.46
C THR A 93 10.31 4.27 2.61
N VAL A 94 9.01 4.16 2.46
CA VAL A 94 8.22 5.21 1.80
C VAL A 94 6.90 5.36 2.56
N GLU A 95 6.48 6.59 2.75
CA GLU A 95 5.18 6.87 3.33
C GLU A 95 4.11 6.64 2.30
N MET A 96 2.97 6.09 2.72
CA MET A 96 1.86 5.89 1.81
C MET A 96 0.55 6.19 2.51
N LEU A 97 -0.31 6.94 1.84
CA LEU A 97 -1.66 7.14 2.28
C LEU A 97 -2.54 6.24 1.42
N CYS A 98 -3.35 5.42 2.06
CA CYS A 98 -4.21 4.47 1.35
C CYS A 98 -5.65 4.80 1.67
N ILE A 99 -6.46 5.03 0.66
CA ILE A 99 -7.87 5.36 0.82
C ILE A 99 -8.69 4.23 0.24
N TYR A 100 -9.42 3.52 1.11
CA TYR A 100 -10.19 2.35 0.70
C TYR A 100 -11.67 2.64 0.81
N GLU A 101 -12.44 2.21 -0.18
CA GLU A 101 -13.87 2.25 -0.12
C GLU A 101 -14.37 0.82 -0.07
N VAL A 102 -15.12 0.47 0.99
CA VAL A 102 -15.53 -0.91 1.25
C VAL A 102 -17.04 -1.02 1.09
N THR A 103 -17.49 -1.98 0.31
CA THR A 103 -18.92 -2.22 0.09
C THR A 103 -19.17 -3.72 0.19
N ASP A 104 -20.16 -4.09 0.96
CA ASP A 104 -20.57 -5.49 1.11
C ASP A 104 -19.41 -6.37 1.56
N GLY A 105 -18.59 -5.87 2.46
CA GLY A 105 -17.51 -6.65 3.05
C GLY A 105 -16.28 -6.81 2.19
N ARG A 106 -16.16 -6.04 1.10
CA ARG A 106 -14.99 -6.10 0.24
C ARG A 106 -14.58 -4.72 -0.23
N ILE A 107 -13.30 -4.54 -0.47
CA ILE A 107 -12.78 -3.27 -0.96
C ILE A 107 -13.16 -3.13 -2.43
N ARG A 108 -13.86 -2.05 -2.75
CA ARG A 108 -14.26 -1.77 -4.12
C ARG A 108 -13.24 -0.92 -4.84
N THR A 109 -12.69 0.08 -4.16
CA THR A 109 -11.67 0.94 -4.74
C THR A 109 -10.60 1.19 -3.70
N ALA A 110 -9.38 1.37 -4.17
CA ALA A 110 -8.26 1.75 -3.33
C ALA A 110 -7.47 2.82 -4.08
N SER A 111 -7.18 3.92 -3.41
CA SER A 111 -6.37 4.99 -4.00
C SER A 111 -5.16 5.22 -3.12
N PHE A 112 -4.02 5.46 -3.74
CA PHE A 112 -2.77 5.54 -3.01
C PHE A 112 -2.03 6.84 -3.32
N ALA A 113 -1.45 7.45 -2.30
CA ALA A 113 -0.57 8.59 -2.47
C ALA A 113 0.74 8.28 -1.77
N LEU A 114 1.84 8.52 -2.45
CA LEU A 114 3.16 8.27 -1.88
C LEU A 114 3.73 9.56 -1.33
N GLY A 115 4.32 9.46 -0.16
CA GLY A 115 4.99 10.57 0.48
C GLY A 115 6.49 10.43 0.39
N GLU A 116 7.16 10.69 1.51
CA GLU A 116 8.61 10.74 1.54
C GLU A 116 9.23 9.36 1.47
N LYS A 117 10.26 9.24 0.62
CA LYS A 117 11.05 8.02 0.51
C LYS A 117 12.40 8.26 1.20
N ARG A 118 12.86 7.29 1.98
CA ARG A 118 14.11 7.37 2.68
C ARG A 118 14.86 6.08 2.53
N LEU A 119 16.12 6.15 2.11
CA LEU A 119 16.96 4.95 2.01
C LEU A 119 17.62 4.67 3.36
N CYS A 120 17.77 3.41 3.70
CA CYS A 120 18.37 3.03 4.97
C CYS A 120 19.78 3.59 5.11
N ALA A 121 20.55 3.57 4.04
CA ALA A 121 21.92 4.05 4.10
C ALA A 121 22.01 5.54 4.38
N GLU A 122 20.98 6.31 4.04
CA GLU A 122 20.99 7.75 4.27
C GLU A 122 21.04 8.10 5.72
N ARG A 123 20.56 7.22 6.58
CA ARG A 123 20.53 7.50 8.00
C ARG A 123 21.91 7.55 8.59
N GLN A 124 22.91 7.00 7.92
CA GLN A 124 24.23 6.95 8.46
C GLN A 124 25.06 8.15 8.03
N SER A 125 24.56 8.97 7.13
CA SER A 125 25.28 10.11 6.62
C SER A 125 24.37 11.31 6.58
N PRO A 126 24.18 11.98 7.70
CA PRO A 126 23.20 13.05 7.80
C PRO A 126 23.39 14.14 6.75
N THR A 127 24.64 14.44 6.42
CA THR A 127 24.89 15.48 5.46
C THR A 127 24.36 15.13 4.09
N LEU A 128 24.42 13.87 3.73
CA LEU A 128 23.93 13.47 2.45
C LEU A 128 22.45 13.36 2.39
N GLN A 129 21.83 13.09 3.50
CA GLN A 129 20.41 12.93 3.50
C GLN A 129 19.68 14.10 2.96
N ILE A 130 20.17 15.26 3.27
CA ILE A 130 19.46 16.45 2.91
C ILE A 130 19.31 16.64 1.43
N SER A 131 20.28 16.27 0.65
CA SER A 131 20.14 16.49 -0.75
C SER A 131 19.37 15.41 -1.43
N TYR A 132 19.32 14.22 -0.88
CA TYR A 132 18.61 13.20 -1.57
C TYR A 132 17.18 13.10 -1.35
N THR A 133 16.70 13.33 -0.16
CA THR A 133 15.31 13.03 0.14
C THR A 133 14.37 13.75 -0.72
N ARG A 134 14.75 14.91 -1.27
CA ARG A 134 13.79 15.61 -2.01
C ARG A 134 13.82 15.37 -3.42
N GLN A 135 14.72 14.64 -3.96
CA GLN A 135 14.68 14.45 -5.31
C GLN A 135 13.81 13.48 -5.80
N LYS A 136 13.54 12.47 -5.13
CA LYS A 136 12.84 11.39 -5.69
C LYS A 136 11.48 11.43 -5.38
N THR A 137 10.69 11.19 -6.25
CA THR A 137 9.30 11.20 -6.03
C THR A 137 8.77 9.89 -5.64
N GLY A 138 9.34 8.86 -6.06
CA GLY A 138 8.79 7.56 -5.74
C GLY A 138 7.57 7.15 -6.51
N TRP A 139 7.10 7.99 -7.41
CA TRP A 139 5.90 7.67 -8.12
C TRP A 139 6.01 6.44 -8.96
N GLU A 140 7.14 6.17 -9.51
CA GLU A 140 7.28 5.04 -10.36
C GLU A 140 7.30 3.75 -9.59
N VAL A 141 7.34 3.76 -8.29
CA VAL A 141 7.36 2.52 -7.54
C VAL A 141 6.04 2.13 -7.00
N SER A 142 5.02 2.87 -7.25
CA SER A 142 3.69 2.46 -6.75
C SER A 142 2.97 1.49 -7.67
#